data_bbf3f1a28d88ac3b68baff9eb2ae6a9a
#
_entry.id   bbf3f1a28d88ac3b68baff9eb2ae6a9a
#
_cell.length_a   1.000
_cell.length_b   1.000
_cell.length_c   1.000
_cell.angle_alpha   90.00
_cell.angle_beta   90.00
_cell.angle_gamma   90.00
#
_symmetry.space_group_name_H-M   'P 1'
#
loop_
_entity.id
_entity.type
_entity.pdbx_description
1 polymer ?
#
loop_
_entity_poly.entity_id
_entity_poly.type
_entity_poly.pdbx_seq_one_letter_code
_entity_poly.pdbx_strand_id
1 'polypeptide(L)'
;MKRTTILFLILAGALLTGCSHKLHISNSDEYFLTPATPARQAIKLGVASDSVTDPQSSMYIAAIVDALKKNSSIEQVIYPYNQATHKEMTDAVVDIAVRARYSGNGSNFFVNFPGFLIFAPAIWGYGYNADIETVARVTSLKDGQSQEISIPTTYHFRQAAMNRTWTEVSWFEVGIIALVSGIAFTSYDTNVTGEFIQNVSTNYGPYVAKKVVDTACTCLGYQ
;
A
#
# COMPACT_ATOMS: atom_id res chain seq x y z
N MET A 1 47.10 19.35 6.38
CA MET A 1 46.30 19.31 5.13
C MET A 1 45.86 17.92 4.71
N LYS A 2 46.66 16.87 4.65
CA LYS A 2 46.23 15.52 4.17
C LYS A 2 45.09 14.86 5.00
N ARG A 3 45.09 15.02 6.33
CA ARG A 3 44.06 14.39 7.20
C ARG A 3 42.68 15.02 7.05
N THR A 4 42.60 16.33 6.88
CA THR A 4 41.31 17.05 6.65
C THR A 4 40.70 16.71 5.30
N THR A 5 41.52 16.54 4.26
CA THR A 5 41.06 16.16 2.92
C THR A 5 40.49 14.73 2.90
N ILE A 6 41.12 13.80 3.63
CA ILE A 6 40.66 12.42 3.74
C ILE A 6 39.31 12.37 4.50
N LEU A 7 39.17 13.14 5.59
CA LEU A 7 37.91 13.22 6.35
C LEU A 7 36.78 13.78 5.49
N PHE A 8 37.07 14.79 4.67
CA PHE A 8 36.08 15.39 3.76
C PHE A 8 35.67 14.42 2.64
N LEU A 9 36.61 13.63 2.12
CA LEU A 9 36.30 12.60 1.11
C LEU A 9 35.49 11.43 1.68
N ILE A 10 35.73 11.02 2.92
CA ILE A 10 34.97 9.98 3.61
C ILE A 10 33.56 10.49 3.91
N LEU A 11 33.43 11.74 4.36
CA LEU A 11 32.13 12.37 4.63
C LEU A 11 31.33 12.55 3.33
N ALA A 12 31.96 12.99 2.24
CA ALA A 12 31.33 13.10 0.93
C ALA A 12 30.93 11.73 0.36
N GLY A 13 31.77 10.70 0.54
CA GLY A 13 31.46 9.33 0.15
C GLY A 13 30.29 8.73 0.94
N ALA A 14 30.21 8.98 2.25
CA ALA A 14 29.10 8.55 3.10
C ALA A 14 27.78 9.26 2.74
N LEU A 15 27.84 10.53 2.33
CA LEU A 15 26.68 11.27 1.85
C LEU A 15 26.15 10.73 0.51
N LEU A 16 27.03 10.24 -0.37
CA LEU A 16 26.64 9.69 -1.67
C LEU A 16 25.99 8.30 -1.58
N THR A 17 26.36 7.50 -0.58
CA THR A 17 25.75 6.17 -0.37
C THR A 17 24.37 6.21 0.29
N GLY A 18 24.01 7.33 0.96
CA GLY A 18 22.71 7.54 1.57
C GLY A 18 21.60 8.01 0.62
N CYS A 19 21.94 8.37 -0.60
CA CYS A 19 21.05 9.01 -1.57
C CYS A 19 20.29 8.02 -2.46
N SER A 20 19.98 6.82 -2.01
CA SER A 20 19.12 5.93 -2.76
C SER A 20 17.66 6.36 -2.64
N HIS A 21 16.98 6.46 -3.78
CA HIS A 21 15.54 6.58 -3.85
C HIS A 21 14.92 5.38 -3.11
N LYS A 22 14.42 5.59 -1.90
CA LYS A 22 14.00 4.49 -1.05
C LYS A 22 12.67 4.84 -0.37
N LEU A 23 11.67 4.04 -0.70
CA LEU A 23 10.43 3.99 0.03
C LEU A 23 10.61 3.14 1.29
N HIS A 24 10.23 3.66 2.44
CA HIS A 24 10.24 2.95 3.72
C HIS A 24 8.83 2.98 4.32
N ILE A 25 8.27 1.79 4.56
CA ILE A 25 6.96 1.61 5.20
C ILE A 25 7.21 1.23 6.66
N SER A 26 6.72 2.06 7.59
CA SER A 26 7.09 1.95 9.01
C SER A 26 6.32 0.85 9.75
N ASN A 27 5.11 0.53 9.30
CA ASN A 27 4.19 -0.38 9.99
C ASN A 27 3.73 -1.56 9.12
N SER A 28 4.52 -1.95 8.14
CA SER A 28 4.22 -3.10 7.29
C SER A 28 4.00 -4.40 8.08
N ASP A 29 4.70 -4.54 9.21
CA ASP A 29 4.70 -5.75 10.05
C ASP A 29 3.34 -5.99 10.74
N GLU A 30 2.52 -4.96 10.91
CA GLU A 30 1.17 -5.08 11.48
C GLU A 30 0.24 -5.94 10.62
N TYR A 31 0.54 -6.05 9.32
CA TYR A 31 -0.23 -6.80 8.34
C TYR A 31 0.43 -8.14 7.94
N PHE A 32 1.50 -8.55 8.66
CA PHE A 32 2.03 -9.90 8.50
C PHE A 32 1.09 -10.93 9.13
N LEU A 33 0.83 -11.98 8.36
CA LEU A 33 -0.14 -13.00 8.77
C LEU A 33 0.47 -14.08 9.64
N THR A 34 -0.23 -14.44 10.69
CA THR A 34 -0.19 -15.80 11.21
C THR A 34 -0.74 -16.75 10.13
N PRO A 35 -0.13 -17.93 9.94
CA PRO A 35 -0.63 -18.92 8.99
C PRO A 35 -2.13 -19.16 9.17
N ALA A 36 -2.88 -19.17 8.07
CA ALA A 36 -4.29 -19.47 8.10
C ALA A 36 -4.49 -20.94 8.52
N THR A 37 -5.49 -21.20 9.34
CA THR A 37 -5.97 -22.57 9.55
C THR A 37 -6.53 -23.06 8.21
N PRO A 38 -6.04 -24.18 7.64
CA PRO A 38 -6.56 -24.68 6.38
C PRO A 38 -8.06 -25.02 6.53
N ALA A 39 -8.86 -24.62 5.55
CA ALA A 39 -10.26 -24.98 5.50
C ALA A 39 -10.42 -26.51 5.38
N ARG A 40 -11.48 -27.07 5.95
CA ARG A 40 -11.78 -28.52 5.83
C ARG A 40 -12.10 -28.94 4.39
N GLN A 41 -12.56 -28.01 3.57
CA GLN A 41 -12.89 -28.22 2.17
C GLN A 41 -12.38 -27.05 1.34
N ALA A 42 -11.79 -27.35 0.19
CA ALA A 42 -11.32 -26.34 -0.75
C ALA A 42 -12.50 -25.62 -1.43
N ILE A 43 -12.37 -24.31 -1.63
CA ILE A 43 -13.43 -23.43 -2.11
C ILE A 43 -13.14 -23.01 -3.55
N LYS A 44 -14.16 -23.01 -4.41
CA LYS A 44 -14.14 -22.38 -5.73
C LYS A 44 -14.76 -20.99 -5.62
N LEU A 45 -13.92 -19.97 -5.77
CA LEU A 45 -14.28 -18.57 -5.49
C LEU A 45 -14.38 -17.74 -6.77
N GLY A 46 -15.52 -17.11 -7.00
CA GLY A 46 -15.67 -16.04 -8.00
C GLY A 46 -15.31 -14.69 -7.38
N VAL A 47 -14.54 -13.88 -8.08
CA VAL A 47 -14.19 -12.52 -7.64
C VAL A 47 -14.80 -11.51 -8.61
N ALA A 48 -15.69 -10.65 -8.09
CA ALA A 48 -16.25 -9.51 -8.79
C ALA A 48 -15.68 -8.22 -8.19
N SER A 49 -15.64 -7.16 -8.97
CA SER A 49 -15.27 -5.83 -8.50
C SER A 49 -15.79 -4.76 -9.44
N ASP A 50 -16.46 -3.75 -8.86
CA ASP A 50 -16.89 -2.55 -9.58
C ASP A 50 -15.78 -1.49 -9.69
N SER A 51 -14.68 -1.66 -8.93
CA SER A 51 -13.59 -0.68 -8.85
C SER A 51 -12.54 -0.82 -9.96
N VAL A 52 -12.80 -1.62 -11.01
CA VAL A 52 -11.84 -1.89 -12.10
C VAL A 52 -11.54 -0.64 -12.94
N THR A 53 -12.39 0.38 -12.89
CA THR A 53 -12.21 1.63 -13.67
C THR A 53 -11.12 2.55 -13.12
N ASP A 54 -10.79 2.42 -11.82
CA ASP A 54 -9.71 3.19 -11.21
C ASP A 54 -8.40 2.38 -11.23
N PRO A 55 -7.33 2.88 -11.88
CA PRO A 55 -6.04 2.18 -11.98
C PRO A 55 -5.42 1.80 -10.63
N GLN A 56 -5.55 2.65 -9.62
CA GLN A 56 -4.99 2.39 -8.30
C GLN A 56 -5.74 1.26 -7.59
N SER A 57 -7.07 1.33 -7.58
CA SER A 57 -7.91 0.27 -7.01
C SER A 57 -7.69 -1.07 -7.72
N SER A 58 -7.49 -1.07 -9.04
CA SER A 58 -7.22 -2.28 -9.81
C SER A 58 -5.90 -2.96 -9.39
N MET A 59 -4.87 -2.19 -9.01
CA MET A 59 -3.60 -2.76 -8.50
C MET A 59 -3.79 -3.46 -7.16
N TYR A 60 -4.57 -2.88 -6.25
CA TYR A 60 -4.91 -3.52 -4.97
C TYR A 60 -5.73 -4.79 -5.17
N ILE A 61 -6.73 -4.75 -6.05
CA ILE A 61 -7.56 -5.92 -6.36
C ILE A 61 -6.71 -7.04 -6.97
N ALA A 62 -5.80 -6.71 -7.87
CA ALA A 62 -4.87 -7.69 -8.46
C ALA A 62 -4.03 -8.38 -7.37
N ALA A 63 -3.51 -7.62 -6.39
CA ALA A 63 -2.76 -8.18 -5.26
C ALA A 63 -3.61 -9.12 -4.39
N ILE A 64 -4.88 -8.78 -4.15
CA ILE A 64 -5.82 -9.64 -3.42
C ILE A 64 -6.09 -10.92 -4.21
N VAL A 65 -6.40 -10.82 -5.50
CA VAL A 65 -6.67 -11.97 -6.38
C VAL A 65 -5.47 -12.91 -6.45
N ASP A 66 -4.26 -12.37 -6.59
CA ASP A 66 -3.03 -13.17 -6.61
C ASP A 66 -2.78 -13.88 -5.27
N ALA A 67 -3.12 -13.24 -4.16
CA ALA A 67 -3.02 -13.85 -2.85
C ALA A 67 -4.09 -14.94 -2.63
N LEU A 68 -5.32 -14.74 -3.11
CA LEU A 68 -6.39 -15.74 -3.10
C LEU A 68 -5.98 -16.99 -3.89
N LYS A 69 -5.40 -16.82 -5.08
CA LYS A 69 -4.90 -17.94 -5.92
C LYS A 69 -3.82 -18.78 -5.23
N LYS A 70 -3.06 -18.17 -4.32
CA LYS A 70 -1.99 -18.84 -3.55
C LYS A 70 -2.46 -19.45 -2.23
N ASN A 71 -3.72 -19.21 -1.86
CA ASN A 71 -4.24 -19.69 -0.58
C ASN A 71 -4.62 -21.17 -0.67
N SER A 72 -4.13 -21.99 0.26
CA SER A 72 -4.34 -23.43 0.29
C SER A 72 -5.79 -23.86 0.49
N SER A 73 -6.65 -22.98 0.99
CA SER A 73 -8.09 -23.21 1.17
C SER A 73 -8.89 -22.93 -0.10
N ILE A 74 -8.26 -22.41 -1.16
CA ILE A 74 -8.91 -22.09 -2.42
C ILE A 74 -8.47 -23.10 -3.48
N GLU A 75 -9.42 -23.79 -4.10
CA GLU A 75 -9.19 -24.70 -5.23
C GLU A 75 -9.03 -23.91 -6.53
N GLN A 76 -9.92 -22.93 -6.73
CA GLN A 76 -9.95 -22.13 -7.95
C GLN A 76 -10.43 -20.71 -7.66
N VAL A 77 -9.79 -19.72 -8.31
CA VAL A 77 -10.24 -18.32 -8.34
C VAL A 77 -10.61 -17.95 -9.77
N ILE A 78 -11.85 -17.52 -9.97
CA ILE A 78 -12.34 -16.99 -11.26
C ILE A 78 -12.44 -15.46 -11.17
N TYR A 79 -11.59 -14.77 -11.91
CA TYR A 79 -11.57 -13.31 -11.99
C TYR A 79 -11.30 -12.84 -13.42
N PRO A 80 -12.09 -11.93 -13.97
CA PRO A 80 -13.32 -11.38 -13.42
C PRO A 80 -14.47 -12.38 -13.44
N TYR A 81 -15.28 -12.38 -12.36
CA TYR A 81 -16.45 -13.25 -12.27
C TYR A 81 -17.61 -12.73 -13.12
N ASN A 82 -18.26 -13.63 -13.84
CA ASN A 82 -19.51 -13.35 -14.57
C ASN A 82 -20.56 -14.39 -14.18
N GLN A 83 -21.67 -13.91 -13.61
CA GLN A 83 -22.71 -14.79 -13.11
C GLN A 83 -23.33 -15.68 -14.19
N ALA A 84 -23.45 -15.19 -15.43
CA ALA A 84 -24.07 -15.95 -16.52
C ALA A 84 -23.25 -17.16 -16.96
N THR A 85 -21.93 -17.10 -16.83
CA THR A 85 -21.02 -18.13 -17.33
C THR A 85 -20.33 -18.95 -16.23
N HIS A 86 -20.19 -18.42 -15.03
CA HIS A 86 -19.36 -19.03 -13.99
C HIS A 86 -20.11 -19.53 -12.78
N LYS A 87 -21.45 -19.34 -12.72
CA LYS A 87 -22.27 -19.65 -11.54
C LYS A 87 -22.13 -21.13 -11.11
N GLU A 88 -22.12 -22.05 -12.06
CA GLU A 88 -22.04 -23.50 -11.77
C GLU A 88 -20.63 -23.97 -11.42
N MET A 89 -19.63 -23.11 -11.63
CA MET A 89 -18.21 -23.41 -11.41
C MET A 89 -17.69 -22.82 -10.10
N THR A 90 -18.54 -22.17 -9.31
CA THR A 90 -18.16 -21.46 -8.08
C THR A 90 -19.07 -21.84 -6.92
N ASP A 91 -18.48 -21.93 -5.72
CA ASP A 91 -19.23 -22.19 -4.46
C ASP A 91 -19.69 -20.87 -3.85
N ALA A 92 -18.86 -19.83 -3.93
CA ALA A 92 -19.16 -18.50 -3.43
C ALA A 92 -18.60 -17.41 -4.35
N VAL A 93 -19.19 -16.23 -4.28
CA VAL A 93 -18.74 -15.04 -4.97
C VAL A 93 -18.36 -13.99 -3.94
N VAL A 94 -17.22 -13.34 -4.13
CA VAL A 94 -16.82 -12.16 -3.38
C VAL A 94 -16.84 -10.95 -4.28
N ASP A 95 -17.55 -9.91 -3.84
CA ASP A 95 -17.53 -8.59 -4.46
C ASP A 95 -16.61 -7.68 -3.63
N ILE A 96 -15.55 -7.15 -4.26
CA ILE A 96 -14.48 -6.41 -3.59
C ILE A 96 -14.47 -4.97 -4.09
N ALA A 97 -14.62 -4.04 -3.17
CA ALA A 97 -14.42 -2.61 -3.40
C ALA A 97 -13.23 -2.12 -2.57
N VAL A 98 -12.30 -1.41 -3.19
CA VAL A 98 -11.14 -0.80 -2.53
C VAL A 98 -11.19 0.70 -2.69
N ARG A 99 -11.03 1.42 -1.58
CA ARG A 99 -10.92 2.88 -1.53
C ARG A 99 -9.67 3.26 -0.79
N ALA A 100 -8.73 3.91 -1.47
CA ALA A 100 -7.51 4.41 -0.87
C ALA A 100 -7.55 5.93 -0.76
N ARG A 101 -7.11 6.45 0.39
CA ARG A 101 -6.93 7.89 0.65
C ARG A 101 -5.50 8.11 1.07
N TYR A 102 -4.84 9.04 0.40
CA TYR A 102 -3.45 9.39 0.67
C TYR A 102 -3.37 10.80 1.24
N SER A 103 -2.50 11.00 2.21
CA SER A 103 -2.27 12.30 2.82
C SER A 103 -0.79 12.52 3.14
N GLY A 104 -0.36 13.77 3.07
CA GLY A 104 0.96 14.17 3.54
C GLY A 104 0.97 14.29 5.06
N ASN A 105 2.14 14.04 5.67
CA ASN A 105 2.32 14.23 7.10
C ASN A 105 2.69 15.69 7.40
N GLY A 106 2.09 16.27 8.44
CA GLY A 106 2.39 17.65 8.88
C GLY A 106 3.86 17.86 9.25
N SER A 107 4.58 16.79 9.65
CA SER A 107 6.02 16.86 9.90
C SER A 107 6.86 17.21 8.67
N ASN A 108 6.31 17.10 7.46
CA ASN A 108 6.97 17.47 6.21
C ASN A 108 7.32 18.97 6.19
N PHE A 109 6.54 19.79 6.92
CA PHE A 109 6.89 21.20 7.13
C PHE A 109 8.30 21.35 7.68
N PHE A 110 8.67 20.58 8.71
CA PHE A 110 9.99 20.67 9.34
C PHE A 110 11.11 20.05 8.51
N VAL A 111 10.79 19.24 7.51
CA VAL A 111 11.77 18.73 6.54
C VAL A 111 12.21 19.82 5.58
N ASN A 112 11.31 20.77 5.26
CA ASN A 112 11.59 21.87 4.35
C ASN A 112 11.98 23.17 5.07
N PHE A 113 11.41 23.43 6.25
CA PHE A 113 11.68 24.65 7.02
C PHE A 113 12.58 24.33 8.23
N PRO A 114 13.59 25.13 8.52
CA PRO A 114 13.88 26.47 8.07
C PRO A 114 14.77 26.61 6.80
N GLY A 115 14.92 25.62 5.97
CA GLY A 115 15.61 25.70 4.68
C GLY A 115 17.12 25.52 4.72
N PHE A 116 17.75 25.55 5.89
CA PHE A 116 19.22 25.35 6.00
C PHE A 116 19.66 23.88 5.95
N LEU A 117 18.70 22.96 6.02
CA LEU A 117 18.97 21.53 5.92
C LEU A 117 18.68 21.02 4.50
N ILE A 118 19.41 21.55 3.52
CA ILE A 118 19.23 21.25 2.09
C ILE A 118 19.11 19.76 1.77
N PHE A 119 19.78 18.91 2.55
CA PHE A 119 19.74 17.46 2.35
C PHE A 119 18.69 16.74 3.20
N ALA A 120 17.90 17.46 4.01
CA ALA A 120 16.91 16.85 4.88
C ALA A 120 15.88 15.98 4.12
N PRO A 121 15.32 16.41 2.97
CA PRO A 121 14.44 15.58 2.18
C PRO A 121 15.11 14.30 1.63
N ALA A 122 16.41 14.36 1.31
CA ALA A 122 17.16 13.20 0.83
C ALA A 122 17.49 12.20 1.94
N ILE A 123 17.72 12.68 3.17
CA ILE A 123 18.12 11.85 4.32
C ILE A 123 16.91 11.34 5.08
N TRP A 124 15.98 12.22 5.42
CA TRP A 124 14.80 11.90 6.24
C TRP A 124 13.57 11.55 5.42
N GLY A 125 13.48 12.08 4.19
CA GLY A 125 12.35 11.90 3.30
C GLY A 125 11.08 12.62 3.77
N TYR A 126 10.10 12.65 2.88
CA TYR A 126 8.75 13.12 3.18
C TYR A 126 7.90 11.98 3.75
N GLY A 127 7.19 12.27 4.84
CA GLY A 127 6.25 11.34 5.46
C GLY A 127 4.86 11.42 4.83
N TYR A 128 4.24 10.26 4.63
CA TYR A 128 2.91 10.12 4.05
C TYR A 128 2.11 9.07 4.80
N ASN A 129 0.78 9.16 4.69
CA ASN A 129 -0.15 8.17 5.20
C ASN A 129 -1.04 7.68 4.06
N ALA A 130 -1.36 6.40 4.08
CA ALA A 130 -2.34 5.78 3.19
C ALA A 130 -3.37 5.03 4.03
N ASP A 131 -4.62 5.49 4.00
CA ASP A 131 -5.76 4.83 4.60
C ASP A 131 -6.51 4.08 3.50
N ILE A 132 -6.53 2.76 3.58
CA ILE A 132 -7.12 1.89 2.58
C ILE A 132 -8.27 1.14 3.23
N GLU A 133 -9.47 1.39 2.76
CA GLU A 133 -10.68 0.69 3.15
C GLU A 133 -11.03 -0.34 2.07
N THR A 134 -11.04 -1.61 2.47
CA THR A 134 -11.49 -2.71 1.62
C THR A 134 -12.80 -3.22 2.14
N VAL A 135 -13.85 -3.15 1.33
CA VAL A 135 -15.14 -3.77 1.62
C VAL A 135 -15.25 -5.02 0.76
N ALA A 136 -15.49 -6.16 1.41
CA ALA A 136 -15.69 -7.43 0.73
C ALA A 136 -17.03 -8.02 1.14
N ARG A 137 -17.89 -8.29 0.15
CA ARG A 137 -19.17 -8.98 0.35
C ARG A 137 -19.06 -10.38 -0.22
N VAL A 138 -19.09 -11.38 0.65
CA VAL A 138 -19.06 -12.79 0.28
C VAL A 138 -20.48 -13.33 0.24
N THR A 139 -20.86 -13.96 -0.88
CA THR A 139 -22.17 -14.57 -1.08
C THR A 139 -22.02 -16.03 -1.45
N SER A 140 -22.60 -16.92 -0.66
CA SER A 140 -22.72 -18.35 -0.96
C SER A 140 -23.72 -18.57 -2.10
N LEU A 141 -23.31 -19.30 -3.13
CA LEU A 141 -24.22 -19.62 -4.26
C LEU A 141 -25.13 -20.79 -3.97
N LYS A 142 -24.87 -21.52 -2.89
CA LYS A 142 -25.65 -22.71 -2.49
C LYS A 142 -26.99 -22.31 -1.81
N ASP A 143 -26.93 -21.36 -0.90
CA ASP A 143 -28.06 -20.97 -0.05
C ASP A 143 -28.39 -19.46 -0.11
N GLY A 144 -27.58 -18.70 -0.84
CA GLY A 144 -27.75 -17.25 -0.99
C GLY A 144 -27.37 -16.43 0.25
N GLN A 145 -26.77 -17.06 1.28
CA GLN A 145 -26.29 -16.31 2.43
C GLN A 145 -25.18 -15.33 2.03
N SER A 146 -25.22 -14.12 2.57
CA SER A 146 -24.26 -13.09 2.27
C SER A 146 -23.73 -12.44 3.55
N GLN A 147 -22.42 -12.27 3.60
CA GLN A 147 -21.74 -11.56 4.69
C GLN A 147 -20.82 -10.49 4.13
N GLU A 148 -20.94 -9.28 4.69
CA GLU A 148 -20.09 -8.15 4.35
C GLU A 148 -19.08 -7.90 5.46
N ILE A 149 -17.84 -7.64 5.09
CA ILE A 149 -16.76 -7.28 6.00
C ILE A 149 -16.07 -5.99 5.51
N SER A 150 -15.73 -5.11 6.44
CA SER A 150 -14.85 -3.97 6.20
C SER A 150 -13.48 -4.27 6.80
N ILE A 151 -12.44 -4.07 6.00
CA ILE A 151 -11.05 -4.35 6.35
C ILE A 151 -10.26 -3.04 6.19
N PRO A 152 -10.23 -2.20 7.23
CA PRO A 152 -9.42 -1.00 7.21
C PRO A 152 -7.93 -1.36 7.38
N THR A 153 -7.08 -0.71 6.59
CA THR A 153 -5.62 -0.77 6.74
C THR A 153 -5.05 0.63 6.61
N THR A 154 -4.13 0.97 7.51
CA THR A 154 -3.43 2.26 7.49
C THR A 154 -1.94 2.02 7.40
N TYR A 155 -1.30 2.64 6.42
CA TYR A 155 0.15 2.60 6.26
C TYR A 155 0.78 3.96 6.48
N HIS A 156 1.89 3.96 7.21
CA HIS A 156 2.76 5.11 7.36
C HIS A 156 4.05 4.86 6.60
N PHE A 157 4.39 5.77 5.68
CA PHE A 157 5.57 5.59 4.86
C PHE A 157 6.34 6.89 4.64
N ARG A 158 7.61 6.75 4.30
CA ARG A 158 8.51 7.86 3.97
C ARG A 158 9.17 7.57 2.64
N GLN A 159 9.33 8.62 1.84
CA GLN A 159 10.09 8.54 0.61
C GLN A 159 11.21 9.58 0.63
N ALA A 160 12.43 9.09 0.61
CA ALA A 160 13.61 9.90 0.39
C ALA A 160 13.94 9.91 -1.11
N ALA A 161 14.08 11.10 -1.69
CA ALA A 161 14.38 11.26 -3.10
C ALA A 161 15.36 12.42 -3.31
N MET A 162 16.54 12.12 -3.86
CA MET A 162 17.57 13.13 -4.11
C MET A 162 17.15 14.13 -5.19
N ASN A 163 16.53 13.65 -6.27
CA ASN A 163 16.02 14.50 -7.34
C ASN A 163 14.97 15.50 -6.85
N ARG A 164 14.17 15.10 -5.90
CA ARG A 164 13.12 15.92 -5.30
C ARG A 164 13.72 17.01 -4.40
N THR A 165 14.74 16.68 -3.61
CA THR A 165 15.52 17.63 -2.82
C THR A 165 16.06 18.76 -3.69
N TRP A 166 16.62 18.42 -4.86
CA TRP A 166 17.24 19.39 -5.74
C TRP A 166 16.24 20.31 -6.44
N THR A 167 15.06 19.79 -6.81
CA THR A 167 14.03 20.57 -7.51
C THR A 167 13.20 21.44 -6.57
N GLU A 168 12.92 20.94 -5.36
CA GLU A 168 11.97 21.56 -4.45
C GLU A 168 12.63 22.48 -3.41
N VAL A 169 13.88 22.21 -3.03
CA VAL A 169 14.57 22.93 -1.94
C VAL A 169 15.51 24.01 -2.44
N SER A 170 16.16 23.85 -3.58
CA SER A 170 17.23 24.73 -4.04
C SER A 170 16.81 26.20 -4.30
N TRP A 171 15.52 26.46 -4.46
CA TRP A 171 15.02 27.78 -4.83
C TRP A 171 14.24 28.51 -3.72
N PHE A 172 13.90 27.84 -2.61
CA PHE A 172 12.92 28.35 -1.65
C PHE A 172 13.47 28.60 -0.24
N GLU A 173 14.78 28.65 -0.07
CA GLU A 173 15.42 28.61 1.25
C GLU A 173 15.50 29.96 1.98
N VAL A 174 14.92 31.02 1.44
CA VAL A 174 15.11 32.36 2.01
C VAL A 174 13.80 32.93 2.56
N GLY A 175 13.70 32.98 3.89
CA GLY A 175 12.68 33.77 4.60
C GLY A 175 11.23 33.32 4.41
N ILE A 176 10.35 34.27 4.03
CA ILE A 176 8.90 34.05 3.87
C ILE A 176 8.60 32.99 2.78
N ILE A 177 9.43 32.91 1.76
CA ILE A 177 9.26 31.94 0.66
C ILE A 177 9.44 30.51 1.20
N ALA A 178 10.43 30.26 2.06
CA ALA A 178 10.64 28.98 2.70
C ALA A 178 9.45 28.56 3.58
N LEU A 179 8.85 29.51 4.30
CA LEU A 179 7.66 29.28 5.13
C LEU A 179 6.47 28.85 4.27
N VAL A 180 6.19 29.55 3.18
CA VAL A 180 5.07 29.24 2.27
C VAL A 180 5.30 27.91 1.59
N SER A 181 6.52 27.63 1.16
CA SER A 181 6.91 26.33 0.57
C SER A 181 6.74 25.21 1.56
N GLY A 182 7.19 25.39 2.81
CA GLY A 182 7.03 24.38 3.87
C GLY A 182 5.57 23.95 4.04
N ILE A 183 4.63 24.89 3.94
CA ILE A 183 3.18 24.59 3.99
C ILE A 183 2.74 23.82 2.74
N ALA A 184 3.19 24.24 1.55
CA ALA A 184 2.82 23.59 0.29
C ALA A 184 3.29 22.11 0.23
N PHE A 185 4.48 21.82 0.79
CA PHE A 185 5.05 20.47 0.78
C PHE A 185 4.51 19.52 1.87
N THR A 186 3.53 19.95 2.67
CA THR A 186 2.79 19.03 3.53
C THR A 186 1.80 18.15 2.76
N SER A 187 1.50 18.50 1.50
CA SER A 187 0.57 17.75 0.66
C SER A 187 1.19 16.42 0.16
N TYR A 188 0.30 15.48 -0.17
CA TYR A 188 0.69 14.18 -0.72
C TYR A 188 1.21 14.32 -2.17
N ASP A 189 2.29 13.60 -2.47
CA ASP A 189 2.82 13.48 -3.82
C ASP A 189 2.27 12.23 -4.51
N THR A 190 1.45 12.43 -5.52
CA THR A 190 0.80 11.33 -6.26
C THR A 190 1.79 10.47 -7.07
N ASN A 191 2.99 10.97 -7.37
CA ASN A 191 4.00 10.22 -8.12
C ASN A 191 4.52 9.00 -7.35
N VAL A 192 4.41 9.01 -6.01
CA VAL A 192 4.86 7.89 -5.17
C VAL A 192 3.84 6.75 -5.07
N THR A 193 2.60 6.96 -5.53
CA THR A 193 1.50 6.03 -5.31
C THR A 193 1.78 4.65 -5.93
N GLY A 194 2.27 4.60 -7.16
CA GLY A 194 2.52 3.33 -7.85
C GLY A 194 3.58 2.48 -7.14
N GLU A 195 4.70 3.09 -6.74
CA GLU A 195 5.76 2.42 -5.99
C GLU A 195 5.27 1.97 -4.61
N PHE A 196 4.48 2.80 -3.93
CA PHE A 196 3.86 2.46 -2.66
C PHE A 196 2.97 1.22 -2.79
N ILE A 197 2.03 1.19 -3.75
CA ILE A 197 1.12 0.06 -3.95
C ILE A 197 1.92 -1.23 -4.22
N GLN A 198 2.95 -1.19 -5.06
CA GLN A 198 3.80 -2.36 -5.31
C GLN A 198 4.45 -2.90 -4.04
N ASN A 199 4.97 -2.01 -3.19
CA ASN A 199 5.63 -2.41 -1.94
C ASN A 199 4.65 -3.01 -0.93
N VAL A 200 3.46 -2.41 -0.73
CA VAL A 200 2.48 -2.94 0.24
C VAL A 200 1.74 -4.18 -0.26
N SER A 201 1.67 -4.40 -1.56
CA SER A 201 0.94 -5.53 -2.17
C SER A 201 1.36 -6.88 -1.63
N THR A 202 2.64 -7.03 -1.23
CA THR A 202 3.18 -8.26 -0.65
C THR A 202 2.57 -8.61 0.70
N ASN A 203 2.09 -7.63 1.46
CA ASN A 203 1.51 -7.81 2.79
C ASN A 203 -0.01 -7.61 2.75
N TYR A 204 -0.45 -6.55 2.08
CA TYR A 204 -1.85 -6.18 1.97
C TYR A 204 -2.70 -7.26 1.29
N GLY A 205 -2.25 -7.77 0.13
CA GLY A 205 -2.98 -8.79 -0.61
C GLY A 205 -3.25 -10.05 0.22
N PRO A 206 -2.22 -10.69 0.80
CA PRO A 206 -2.39 -11.83 1.70
C PRO A 206 -3.25 -11.53 2.93
N TYR A 207 -3.10 -10.35 3.54
CA TYR A 207 -3.89 -9.96 4.71
C TYR A 207 -5.38 -9.90 4.40
N VAL A 208 -5.77 -9.21 3.31
CA VAL A 208 -7.16 -9.12 2.86
C VAL A 208 -7.67 -10.49 2.40
N ALA A 209 -6.88 -11.22 1.62
CA ALA A 209 -7.26 -12.55 1.13
C ALA A 209 -7.59 -13.50 2.27
N LYS A 210 -6.81 -13.50 3.37
CA LYS A 210 -7.11 -14.30 4.56
C LYS A 210 -8.49 -13.96 5.13
N LYS A 211 -8.78 -12.66 5.32
CA LYS A 211 -10.07 -12.22 5.88
C LYS A 211 -11.24 -12.65 4.98
N VAL A 212 -11.06 -12.55 3.67
CA VAL A 212 -12.06 -13.01 2.68
C VAL A 212 -12.28 -14.52 2.79
N VAL A 213 -11.21 -15.32 2.86
CA VAL A 213 -11.30 -16.78 2.98
C VAL A 213 -11.97 -17.18 4.29
N ASP A 214 -11.57 -16.57 5.41
CA ASP A 214 -12.19 -16.86 6.72
C ASP A 214 -13.72 -16.58 6.67
N THR A 215 -14.12 -15.49 6.02
CA THR A 215 -15.53 -15.14 5.82
C THR A 215 -16.24 -16.14 4.90
N ALA A 216 -15.59 -16.55 3.80
CA ALA A 216 -16.15 -17.53 2.87
C ALA A 216 -16.34 -18.89 3.55
N CYS A 217 -15.38 -19.34 4.36
CA CYS A 217 -15.52 -20.56 5.15
C CYS A 217 -16.70 -20.50 6.11
N THR A 218 -16.92 -19.35 6.75
CA THR A 218 -18.07 -19.14 7.65
C THR A 218 -19.38 -19.18 6.87
N CYS A 219 -19.48 -18.46 5.75
CA CYS A 219 -20.69 -18.45 4.91
C CYS A 219 -21.04 -19.82 4.34
N LEU A 220 -20.03 -20.64 4.03
CA LEU A 220 -20.23 -21.99 3.46
C LEU A 220 -20.38 -23.10 4.52
N GLY A 221 -20.16 -22.78 5.82
CA GLY A 221 -20.19 -23.77 6.90
C GLY A 221 -19.00 -24.74 6.89
N TYR A 222 -17.82 -24.32 6.39
CA TYR A 222 -16.62 -25.13 6.24
C TYR A 222 -15.60 -24.96 7.39
N GLN A 223 -16.02 -24.35 8.50
CA GLN A 223 -15.19 -24.21 9.72
C GLN A 223 -15.08 -25.48 10.54
#